data_673205931c65c993ada5a74ddd8cc578
#
_entry.id   673205931c65c993ada5a74ddd8cc578
#
_cell.length_a   1.000
_cell.length_b   1.000
_cell.length_c   1.000
_cell.angle_alpha   90.00
_cell.angle_beta   90.00
_cell.angle_gamma   90.00
#
_symmetry.space_group_name_H-M   'P 1'
#
loop_
_entity.id
_entity.type
_entity.pdbx_description
1 polymer ?
#
loop_
_entity_poly.entity_id
_entity_poly.type
_entity_poly.pdbx_seq_one_letter_code
_entity_poly.pdbx_strand_id
1 'polypeptide(L)'
;MITAHIPYQEIRFFSKLITDYLGEEEKVRSFYNNFPELFQFRKQIDEKEFYFSADTRAVLVRSLKAQYAEVKTSPKVLRNIELLAKKNTFTITTGHQLSLFTGHLYFIFKIISVINTAKRLSEFYTDFHFVPIYWMATEDHDFEEINHFHLNNRTICWNSEQTGATGDFATDTLDAVFQTFDKAIGLGKNAEELKALFRDSYLKHHN
;
A
#
# COMPACT_ATOMS: atom_id res chain seq x y z
N MET A 1 -12.63 25.26 -3.57
CA MET A 1 -12.55 24.13 -4.52
C MET A 1 -13.99 23.68 -4.76
N ILE A 2 -14.43 23.60 -6.01
CA ILE A 2 -15.77 23.10 -6.35
C ILE A 2 -15.62 21.58 -6.51
N THR A 3 -16.37 20.80 -5.75
CA THR A 3 -16.36 19.34 -5.83
C THR A 3 -17.68 18.87 -6.44
N ALA A 4 -17.62 18.03 -7.44
CA ALA A 4 -18.76 17.34 -8.02
C ALA A 4 -18.67 15.84 -7.71
N HIS A 5 -19.78 15.22 -7.37
CA HIS A 5 -19.89 13.77 -7.17
C HIS A 5 -20.70 13.19 -8.31
N ILE A 6 -20.11 12.25 -9.04
CA ILE A 6 -20.78 11.53 -10.12
C ILE A 6 -20.92 10.08 -9.66
N PRO A 7 -22.14 9.53 -9.58
CA PRO A 7 -22.36 8.13 -9.21
C PRO A 7 -21.65 7.19 -10.19
N TYR A 8 -21.06 6.11 -9.71
CA TYR A 8 -20.35 5.15 -10.56
C TYR A 8 -21.27 4.47 -11.59
N GLN A 9 -22.57 4.37 -11.28
CA GLN A 9 -23.57 3.85 -12.18
C GLN A 9 -23.75 4.70 -13.46
N GLU A 10 -23.46 6.00 -13.38
CA GLU A 10 -23.53 6.93 -14.50
C GLU A 10 -22.26 6.91 -15.37
N ILE A 11 -21.19 6.32 -14.85
CA ILE A 11 -19.89 6.21 -15.54
C ILE A 11 -19.76 4.81 -16.11
N ARG A 12 -19.77 4.66 -17.44
CA ARG A 12 -19.76 3.35 -18.13
C ARG A 12 -18.43 2.59 -18.09
N PHE A 13 -17.46 3.02 -17.28
CA PHE A 13 -16.16 2.36 -17.11
C PHE A 13 -16.17 1.24 -16.08
N PHE A 14 -17.13 1.22 -15.18
CA PHE A 14 -17.15 0.26 -14.07
C PHE A 14 -17.97 -0.97 -14.42
N SER A 15 -17.46 -2.13 -14.01
CA SER A 15 -18.19 -3.38 -14.16
C SER A 15 -19.47 -3.36 -13.32
N LYS A 16 -20.45 -4.17 -13.75
CA LYS A 16 -21.69 -4.33 -12.99
C LYS A 16 -21.42 -4.85 -11.57
N LEU A 17 -20.42 -5.69 -11.39
CA LEU A 17 -20.03 -6.21 -10.06
C LEU A 17 -19.65 -5.06 -9.11
N ILE A 18 -18.86 -4.10 -9.56
CA ILE A 18 -18.46 -2.94 -8.75
C ILE A 18 -19.66 -2.06 -8.42
N THR A 19 -20.52 -1.77 -9.39
CA THR A 19 -21.70 -0.94 -9.15
C THR A 19 -22.71 -1.62 -8.24
N ASP A 20 -22.87 -2.94 -8.36
CA ASP A 20 -23.72 -3.74 -7.47
C ASP A 20 -23.16 -3.80 -6.04
N TYR A 21 -21.84 -3.94 -5.89
CA TYR A 21 -21.18 -3.90 -4.57
C TYR A 21 -21.36 -2.54 -3.90
N LEU A 22 -21.12 -1.44 -4.62
CA LEU A 22 -21.27 -0.08 -4.09
C LEU A 22 -22.74 0.28 -3.80
N GLY A 23 -23.68 -0.35 -4.50
CA GLY A 23 -25.11 -0.23 -4.25
C GLY A 23 -25.62 -1.19 -3.18
N GLU A 24 -24.76 -1.99 -2.57
CA GLU A 24 -25.10 -3.03 -1.57
C GLU A 24 -26.21 -4.00 -2.03
N GLU A 25 -26.23 -4.30 -3.32
CA GLU A 25 -27.21 -5.20 -3.91
C GLU A 25 -27.15 -6.59 -3.26
N GLU A 26 -28.32 -7.16 -2.91
CA GLU A 26 -28.43 -8.44 -2.19
C GLU A 26 -27.69 -9.59 -2.89
N LYS A 27 -27.69 -9.63 -4.22
CA LYS A 27 -27.02 -10.68 -5.01
C LYS A 27 -25.50 -10.75 -4.82
N VAL A 28 -24.84 -9.68 -4.35
CA VAL A 28 -23.42 -9.67 -4.08
C VAL A 28 -23.08 -9.73 -2.58
N ARG A 29 -24.11 -9.74 -1.73
CA ARG A 29 -23.97 -9.71 -0.27
C ARG A 29 -23.16 -10.87 0.29
N SER A 30 -23.21 -12.03 -0.31
CA SER A 30 -22.47 -13.24 0.11
C SER A 30 -20.96 -13.20 -0.19
N PHE A 31 -20.50 -12.24 -1.01
CA PHE A 31 -19.09 -12.14 -1.41
C PHE A 31 -18.26 -11.22 -0.49
N TYR A 32 -18.86 -10.54 0.46
CA TYR A 32 -18.15 -9.72 1.45
C TYR A 32 -18.77 -9.89 2.84
N ASN A 33 -17.99 -9.61 3.88
CA ASN A 33 -18.46 -9.77 5.26
C ASN A 33 -19.25 -8.52 5.71
N ASN A 34 -18.56 -7.43 5.98
CA ASN A 34 -19.17 -6.16 6.37
C ASN A 34 -18.83 -5.09 5.35
N PHE A 35 -19.80 -4.25 4.98
CA PHE A 35 -19.55 -3.13 4.08
C PHE A 35 -18.66 -2.10 4.82
N PRO A 36 -17.67 -1.44 4.15
CA PRO A 36 -16.65 -0.62 4.81
C PRO A 36 -17.16 0.77 5.24
N GLU A 37 -18.29 0.81 5.90
CA GLU A 37 -18.82 2.01 6.55
C GLU A 37 -18.35 2.13 7.98
N LEU A 38 -18.21 3.37 8.46
CA LEU A 38 -17.61 3.65 9.75
C LEU A 38 -18.26 2.86 10.91
N PHE A 39 -19.59 2.73 10.92
CA PHE A 39 -20.33 2.00 11.96
C PHE A 39 -20.20 0.48 11.85
N GLN A 40 -19.94 -0.05 10.67
CA GLN A 40 -19.79 -1.49 10.45
C GLN A 40 -18.45 -2.03 10.98
N PHE A 41 -17.46 -1.15 11.18
CA PHE A 41 -16.18 -1.56 11.74
C PHE A 41 -16.30 -2.12 13.15
N ARG A 42 -17.29 -1.69 13.95
CA ARG A 42 -17.52 -2.28 15.28
C ARG A 42 -17.76 -3.77 15.20
N LYS A 43 -18.64 -4.19 14.30
CA LYS A 43 -18.93 -5.60 14.06
C LYS A 43 -17.70 -6.38 13.61
N GLN A 44 -16.92 -5.78 12.70
CA GLN A 44 -15.67 -6.38 12.22
C GLN A 44 -14.61 -6.51 13.33
N ILE A 45 -14.55 -5.55 14.27
CA ILE A 45 -13.67 -5.59 15.44
C ILE A 45 -14.05 -6.77 16.35
N ASP A 46 -15.34 -6.91 16.70
CA ASP A 46 -15.84 -7.96 17.56
C ASP A 46 -15.54 -9.36 16.98
N GLU A 47 -15.72 -9.54 15.68
CA GLU A 47 -15.36 -10.78 14.98
C GLU A 47 -13.84 -11.06 15.01
N LYS A 48 -13.01 -10.05 14.75
CA LYS A 48 -11.55 -10.21 14.74
C LYS A 48 -10.99 -10.46 16.13
N GLU A 49 -11.55 -9.85 17.16
CA GLU A 49 -11.15 -10.06 18.55
C GLU A 49 -11.26 -11.52 18.96
N PHE A 50 -12.28 -12.21 18.47
CA PHE A 50 -12.50 -13.63 18.76
C PHE A 50 -11.42 -14.54 18.16
N TYR A 51 -10.94 -14.24 16.94
CA TYR A 51 -10.04 -15.13 16.20
C TYR A 51 -8.54 -14.83 16.39
N PHE A 52 -8.17 -13.69 16.98
CA PHE A 52 -6.77 -13.27 17.06
C PHE A 52 -6.23 -13.33 18.48
N SER A 53 -5.61 -14.45 18.83
CA SER A 53 -5.15 -14.77 20.18
C SER A 53 -3.95 -13.92 20.65
N ALA A 54 -3.71 -13.90 21.96
CA ALA A 54 -2.54 -13.25 22.55
C ALA A 54 -1.22 -13.87 22.04
N ASP A 55 -1.18 -15.20 21.86
CA ASP A 55 0.01 -15.90 21.35
C ASP A 55 0.31 -15.51 19.90
N THR A 56 -0.72 -15.42 19.07
CA THR A 56 -0.57 -14.92 17.67
C THR A 56 -0.03 -13.49 17.65
N ARG A 57 -0.49 -12.62 18.53
CA ARG A 57 0.01 -11.25 18.67
C ARG A 57 1.48 -11.24 19.09
N ALA A 58 1.86 -12.07 20.05
CA ALA A 58 3.24 -12.16 20.51
C ALA A 58 4.20 -12.63 19.41
N VAL A 59 3.80 -13.61 18.60
CA VAL A 59 4.56 -14.05 17.42
C VAL A 59 4.70 -12.92 16.40
N LEU A 60 3.60 -12.26 16.04
CA LEU A 60 3.60 -11.15 15.08
C LEU A 60 4.55 -10.02 15.52
N VAL A 61 4.43 -9.57 16.77
CA VAL A 61 5.28 -8.48 17.29
C VAL A 61 6.75 -8.87 17.31
N ARG A 62 7.08 -10.10 17.71
CA ARG A 62 8.45 -10.60 17.70
C ARG A 62 9.01 -10.63 16.28
N SER A 63 8.25 -11.13 15.31
CA SER A 63 8.69 -11.21 13.91
C SER A 63 8.90 -9.82 13.31
N LEU A 64 7.98 -8.88 13.57
CA LEU A 64 8.13 -7.50 13.09
C LEU A 64 9.32 -6.80 13.77
N LYS A 65 9.55 -6.99 15.06
CA LYS A 65 10.74 -6.44 15.73
C LYS A 65 12.04 -6.97 15.14
N ALA A 66 12.09 -8.26 14.80
CA ALA A 66 13.25 -8.85 14.13
C ALA A 66 13.44 -8.27 12.72
N GLN A 67 12.36 -8.16 11.94
CA GLN A 67 12.40 -7.59 10.58
C GLN A 67 12.87 -6.13 10.56
N TYR A 68 12.49 -5.34 11.57
CA TYR A 68 12.86 -3.93 11.66
C TYR A 68 14.16 -3.65 12.44
N ALA A 69 14.85 -4.69 12.93
CA ALA A 69 16.04 -4.51 13.78
C ALA A 69 17.17 -3.73 13.11
N GLU A 70 17.36 -3.95 11.80
CA GLU A 70 18.42 -3.31 11.01
C GLU A 70 17.89 -2.22 10.07
N VAL A 71 16.57 -1.97 10.08
CA VAL A 71 15.94 -0.98 9.22
C VAL A 71 15.81 0.35 9.95
N LYS A 72 16.39 1.42 9.39
CA LYS A 72 16.17 2.76 9.91
C LYS A 72 14.72 3.16 9.74
N THR A 73 13.99 3.25 10.84
CA THR A 73 12.56 3.56 10.83
C THR A 73 12.18 4.65 11.82
N SER A 74 10.97 5.18 11.69
CA SER A 74 10.47 6.24 12.56
C SER A 74 10.03 5.69 13.94
N PRO A 75 10.10 6.50 15.01
CA PRO A 75 9.57 6.11 16.31
C PRO A 75 8.08 5.74 16.29
N LYS A 76 7.32 6.28 15.33
CA LYS A 76 5.91 5.96 15.15
C LYS A 76 5.71 4.50 14.69
N VAL A 77 6.56 4.00 13.81
CA VAL A 77 6.52 2.59 13.36
C VAL A 77 6.81 1.66 14.52
N LEU A 78 7.87 1.93 15.30
CA LEU A 78 8.22 1.12 16.48
C LEU A 78 7.08 1.09 17.50
N ARG A 79 6.46 2.23 17.78
CA ARG A 79 5.29 2.32 18.66
C ARG A 79 4.12 1.51 18.10
N ASN A 80 3.87 1.56 16.81
CA ASN A 80 2.81 0.80 16.17
C ASN A 80 3.04 -0.72 16.30
N ILE A 81 4.29 -1.18 16.14
CA ILE A 81 4.65 -2.59 16.35
C ILE A 81 4.34 -3.01 17.79
N GLU A 82 4.68 -2.17 18.78
CA GLU A 82 4.39 -2.45 20.19
C GLU A 82 2.88 -2.46 20.48
N LEU A 83 2.12 -1.57 19.86
CA LEU A 83 0.66 -1.54 20.01
C LEU A 83 0.00 -2.85 19.56
N LEU A 84 0.55 -3.54 18.56
CA LEU A 84 -0.01 -4.82 18.07
C LEU A 84 -0.06 -5.92 19.13
N ALA A 85 0.73 -5.82 20.22
CA ALA A 85 0.65 -6.72 21.36
C ALA A 85 -0.67 -6.55 22.16
N LYS A 86 -1.31 -5.38 22.08
CA LYS A 86 -2.52 -5.10 22.86
C LYS A 86 -3.75 -5.72 22.22
N LYS A 87 -4.64 -6.27 23.08
CA LYS A 87 -5.88 -6.92 22.65
C LYS A 87 -6.79 -5.98 21.83
N ASN A 88 -6.83 -4.70 22.21
CA ASN A 88 -7.66 -3.68 21.57
C ASN A 88 -6.98 -2.98 20.37
N THR A 89 -5.99 -3.63 19.75
CA THR A 89 -5.31 -3.10 18.55
C THR A 89 -5.66 -3.93 17.33
N PHE A 90 -6.05 -3.26 16.25
CA PHE A 90 -6.43 -3.84 14.97
C PHE A 90 -5.64 -3.21 13.84
N THR A 91 -5.54 -3.89 12.69
CA THR A 91 -4.82 -3.39 11.52
C THR A 91 -5.78 -2.97 10.43
N ILE A 92 -5.42 -1.90 9.72
CA ILE A 92 -6.00 -1.54 8.43
C ILE A 92 -4.92 -1.78 7.40
N THR A 93 -5.16 -2.73 6.50
CA THR A 93 -4.12 -3.27 5.64
C THR A 93 -4.45 -3.03 4.17
N THR A 94 -3.45 -2.64 3.40
CA THR A 94 -3.45 -2.71 1.95
C THR A 94 -2.16 -3.36 1.47
N GLY A 95 -2.13 -3.80 0.21
CA GLY A 95 -0.94 -4.38 -0.39
C GLY A 95 -0.84 -4.07 -1.87
N HIS A 96 0.39 -4.15 -2.37
CA HIS A 96 0.73 -4.07 -3.78
C HIS A 96 2.12 -4.65 -4.01
N GLN A 97 2.42 -5.03 -5.25
CA GLN A 97 3.75 -5.39 -5.70
C GLN A 97 4.71 -4.18 -5.61
N LEU A 98 6.00 -4.44 -5.83
CA LEU A 98 7.09 -3.45 -5.76
C LEU A 98 7.14 -2.56 -7.01
N SER A 99 6.10 -1.78 -7.26
CA SER A 99 6.02 -0.91 -8.44
C SER A 99 7.19 0.05 -8.53
N LEU A 100 7.89 0.02 -9.65
CA LEU A 100 9.03 0.90 -9.92
C LEU A 100 8.62 2.36 -9.78
N PHE A 101 9.34 3.10 -8.93
CA PHE A 101 9.17 4.52 -8.66
C PHE A 101 7.70 4.94 -8.47
N THR A 102 6.98 4.17 -7.64
CA THR A 102 5.55 4.26 -7.31
C THR A 102 4.57 3.82 -8.41
N GLY A 103 5.02 3.56 -9.64
CA GLY A 103 4.17 3.00 -10.69
C GLY A 103 2.90 3.79 -10.93
N HIS A 104 1.78 3.12 -10.80
CA HIS A 104 0.45 3.71 -10.98
C HIS A 104 0.02 4.58 -9.79
N LEU A 105 -0.69 5.67 -10.07
CA LEU A 105 -1.15 6.61 -9.04
C LEU A 105 -2.01 5.95 -7.95
N TYR A 106 -2.78 4.92 -8.26
CA TYR A 106 -3.60 4.20 -7.28
C TYR A 106 -2.78 3.55 -6.16
N PHE A 107 -1.51 3.21 -6.40
CA PHE A 107 -0.59 2.73 -5.37
C PHE A 107 -0.49 3.72 -4.19
N ILE A 108 -0.26 4.99 -4.51
CA ILE A 108 -0.19 6.07 -3.50
C ILE A 108 -1.55 6.24 -2.82
N PHE A 109 -2.65 6.20 -3.60
CA PHE A 109 -4.00 6.31 -3.04
C PHE A 109 -4.32 5.18 -2.07
N LYS A 110 -3.92 3.94 -2.35
CA LYS A 110 -4.10 2.79 -1.44
C LYS A 110 -3.43 3.05 -0.09
N ILE A 111 -2.17 3.47 -0.09
CA ILE A 111 -1.41 3.76 1.14
C ILE A 111 -2.04 4.90 1.94
N ILE A 112 -2.34 6.03 1.27
CA ILE A 112 -2.93 7.20 1.93
C ILE A 112 -4.33 6.87 2.48
N SER A 113 -5.13 6.10 1.75
CA SER A 113 -6.46 5.68 2.20
C SER A 113 -6.40 4.84 3.47
N VAL A 114 -5.45 3.91 3.56
CA VAL A 114 -5.24 3.08 4.76
C VAL A 114 -4.80 3.93 5.96
N ILE A 115 -3.87 4.87 5.76
CA ILE A 115 -3.42 5.79 6.82
C ILE A 115 -4.60 6.64 7.31
N ASN A 116 -5.37 7.23 6.40
CA ASN A 116 -6.49 8.07 6.75
C ASN A 116 -7.63 7.28 7.40
N THR A 117 -7.91 6.07 6.94
CA THR A 117 -8.91 5.18 7.54
C THR A 117 -8.52 4.80 8.97
N ALA A 118 -7.26 4.39 9.19
CA ALA A 118 -6.77 4.07 10.52
C ALA A 118 -6.89 5.28 11.48
N LYS A 119 -6.57 6.48 10.99
CA LYS A 119 -6.74 7.72 11.75
C LYS A 119 -8.21 7.99 12.11
N ARG A 120 -9.12 7.96 11.14
CA ARG A 120 -10.55 8.17 11.36
C ARG A 120 -11.16 7.16 12.32
N LEU A 121 -10.77 5.89 12.23
CA LEU A 121 -11.22 4.85 13.13
C LEU A 121 -10.72 5.07 14.55
N SER A 122 -9.47 5.51 14.73
CA SER A 122 -8.92 5.84 16.05
C SER A 122 -9.62 7.06 16.70
N GLU A 123 -10.07 8.00 15.88
CA GLU A 123 -10.85 9.16 16.35
C GLU A 123 -12.30 8.78 16.72
N PHE A 124 -12.89 7.82 16.00
CA PHE A 124 -14.26 7.39 16.19
C PHE A 124 -14.39 6.33 17.30
N TYR A 125 -13.47 5.39 17.37
CA TYR A 125 -13.42 4.29 18.33
C TYR A 125 -12.27 4.50 19.32
N THR A 126 -12.44 5.37 20.29
CA THR A 126 -11.37 5.82 21.21
C THR A 126 -10.81 4.73 22.12
N ASP A 127 -11.53 3.63 22.31
CA ASP A 127 -11.10 2.48 23.14
C ASP A 127 -10.19 1.52 22.34
N PHE A 128 -10.03 1.73 21.04
CA PHE A 128 -9.28 0.87 20.14
C PHE A 128 -8.13 1.62 19.47
N HIS A 129 -7.13 0.87 19.09
CA HIS A 129 -6.00 1.35 18.29
C HIS A 129 -6.05 0.75 16.89
N PHE A 130 -5.76 1.56 15.88
CA PHE A 130 -5.72 1.10 14.49
C PHE A 130 -4.35 1.39 13.89
N VAL A 131 -3.65 0.33 13.49
CA VAL A 131 -2.31 0.39 12.90
C VAL A 131 -2.44 0.22 11.39
N PRO A 132 -2.02 1.23 10.61
CA PRO A 132 -1.96 1.10 9.16
C PRO A 132 -0.81 0.17 8.77
N ILE A 133 -1.08 -0.80 7.91
CA ILE A 133 -0.09 -1.74 7.37
C ILE A 133 -0.11 -1.70 5.86
N TYR A 134 1.09 -1.65 5.28
CA TYR A 134 1.31 -1.91 3.87
C TYR A 134 2.01 -3.26 3.69
N TRP A 135 1.39 -4.15 2.91
CA TRP A 135 1.97 -5.44 2.54
C TRP A 135 2.73 -5.28 1.23
N MET A 136 4.03 -5.40 1.28
CA MET A 136 4.87 -5.45 0.08
C MET A 136 4.87 -6.88 -0.45
N ALA A 137 4.22 -7.11 -1.58
CA ALA A 137 4.16 -8.42 -2.22
C ALA A 137 5.49 -8.70 -2.96
N THR A 138 6.56 -8.90 -2.20
CA THR A 138 7.91 -9.16 -2.73
C THR A 138 8.04 -10.54 -3.37
N GLU A 139 7.14 -11.45 -3.01
CA GLU A 139 7.02 -12.81 -3.55
C GLU A 139 6.39 -12.88 -4.94
N ASP A 140 5.74 -11.80 -5.38
CA ASP A 140 5.07 -11.75 -6.68
C ASP A 140 6.08 -11.78 -7.83
N HIS A 141 5.71 -12.45 -8.92
CA HIS A 141 6.55 -12.68 -10.09
C HIS A 141 6.07 -11.93 -11.35
N ASP A 142 5.00 -11.14 -11.26
CA ASP A 142 4.48 -10.35 -12.37
C ASP A 142 5.31 -9.07 -12.56
N PHE A 143 6.45 -9.23 -13.23
CA PHE A 143 7.37 -8.14 -13.49
C PHE A 143 6.79 -7.10 -14.46
N GLU A 144 5.96 -7.50 -15.41
CA GLU A 144 5.37 -6.58 -16.40
C GLU A 144 4.44 -5.57 -15.75
N GLU A 145 3.77 -5.93 -14.65
CA GLU A 145 2.90 -5.02 -13.90
C GLU A 145 3.68 -3.92 -13.18
N ILE A 146 4.92 -4.18 -12.75
CA ILE A 146 5.68 -3.30 -11.86
C ILE A 146 6.84 -2.57 -12.50
N ASN A 147 7.25 -2.96 -13.69
CA ASN A 147 8.52 -2.56 -14.34
C ASN A 147 8.49 -1.15 -14.94
N HIS A 148 7.46 -0.36 -14.74
CA HIS A 148 7.33 0.93 -15.40
C HIS A 148 6.61 1.99 -14.57
N PHE A 149 6.83 3.25 -14.97
CA PHE A 149 6.06 4.40 -14.50
C PHE A 149 5.87 5.43 -15.63
N HIS A 150 4.94 6.34 -15.43
CA HIS A 150 4.60 7.36 -16.42
C HIS A 150 5.08 8.75 -15.99
N LEU A 151 5.75 9.46 -16.91
CA LEU A 151 6.18 10.84 -16.70
C LEU A 151 6.00 11.65 -18.00
N ASN A 152 5.31 12.79 -17.92
CA ASN A 152 5.08 13.70 -19.06
C ASN A 152 4.59 12.97 -20.34
N ASN A 153 3.57 12.13 -20.21
CA ASN A 153 2.99 11.30 -21.27
C ASN A 153 3.99 10.28 -21.91
N ARG A 154 5.05 9.97 -21.21
CA ARG A 154 6.01 8.92 -21.61
C ARG A 154 5.98 7.80 -20.61
N THR A 155 6.09 6.58 -21.08
CA THR A 155 6.32 5.41 -20.22
C THR A 155 7.82 5.18 -20.12
N ILE A 156 8.33 5.11 -18.90
CA ILE A 156 9.71 4.77 -18.60
C ILE A 156 9.69 3.36 -18.05
N CYS A 157 10.34 2.43 -18.76
CA CYS A 157 10.32 1.01 -18.46
C CYS A 157 11.70 0.53 -18.02
N TRP A 158 11.70 -0.41 -17.10
CA TRP A 158 12.82 -1.25 -16.74
C TRP A 158 12.72 -2.59 -17.47
N ASN A 159 13.69 -2.89 -18.32
CA ASN A 159 13.77 -4.17 -19.01
C ASN A 159 14.74 -5.08 -18.26
N SER A 160 14.31 -6.26 -17.91
CA SER A 160 15.11 -7.28 -17.25
C SER A 160 14.67 -8.66 -17.71
N GLU A 161 15.62 -9.58 -17.83
CA GLU A 161 15.37 -11.00 -18.13
C GLU A 161 15.33 -11.86 -16.85
N GLN A 162 15.39 -11.23 -15.68
CA GLN A 162 15.31 -11.91 -14.40
C GLN A 162 13.93 -12.56 -14.23
N THR A 163 13.88 -13.68 -13.54
CA THR A 163 12.68 -14.46 -13.26
C THR A 163 12.60 -14.84 -11.80
N GLY A 164 11.41 -15.12 -11.31
CA GLY A 164 11.17 -15.45 -9.91
C GLY A 164 10.50 -14.32 -9.14
N ALA A 165 10.67 -14.29 -7.84
CA ALA A 165 10.12 -13.25 -6.98
C ALA A 165 10.75 -11.89 -7.28
N THR A 166 9.93 -10.89 -7.56
CA THR A 166 10.43 -9.55 -7.95
C THR A 166 11.21 -8.84 -6.85
N GLY A 167 11.00 -9.23 -5.58
CA GLY A 167 11.78 -8.74 -4.46
C GLY A 167 13.23 -9.21 -4.44
N ASP A 168 13.57 -10.26 -5.20
CA ASP A 168 14.93 -10.80 -5.30
C ASP A 168 15.68 -10.25 -6.53
N PHE A 169 15.06 -9.37 -7.32
CA PHE A 169 15.68 -8.85 -8.55
C PHE A 169 16.83 -7.91 -8.21
N ALA A 170 17.97 -8.14 -8.88
CA ALA A 170 19.11 -7.23 -8.83
C ALA A 170 18.77 -5.91 -9.56
N THR A 171 19.10 -4.79 -8.94
CA THR A 171 18.80 -3.44 -9.45
C THR A 171 19.88 -2.87 -10.36
N ASP A 172 20.92 -3.62 -10.68
CA ASP A 172 22.13 -3.18 -11.43
C ASP A 172 21.82 -2.57 -12.80
N THR A 173 20.69 -2.95 -13.42
CA THR A 173 20.28 -2.43 -14.74
C THR A 173 19.42 -1.16 -14.66
N LEU A 174 19.10 -0.68 -13.46
CA LEU A 174 18.29 0.54 -13.25
C LEU A 174 19.03 1.85 -13.59
N ASP A 175 20.34 1.83 -13.75
CA ASP A 175 21.10 2.99 -14.25
C ASP A 175 20.57 3.50 -15.60
N ALA A 176 20.23 2.60 -16.52
CA ALA A 176 19.68 2.97 -17.82
C ALA A 176 18.29 3.62 -17.71
N VAL A 177 17.47 3.12 -16.78
CA VAL A 177 16.16 3.71 -16.44
C VAL A 177 16.34 5.10 -15.85
N PHE A 178 17.30 5.24 -14.93
CA PHE A 178 17.64 6.53 -14.33
C PHE A 178 18.05 7.56 -15.37
N GLN A 179 18.92 7.22 -16.32
CA GLN A 179 19.33 8.13 -17.41
C GLN A 179 18.15 8.61 -18.25
N THR A 180 17.19 7.72 -18.52
CA THR A 180 15.97 8.07 -19.26
C THR A 180 15.07 8.99 -18.44
N PHE A 181 14.91 8.70 -17.16
CA PHE A 181 14.17 9.51 -16.21
C PHE A 181 14.79 10.91 -16.04
N ASP A 182 16.10 11.00 -15.84
CA ASP A 182 16.85 12.26 -15.67
C ASP A 182 16.63 13.22 -16.84
N LYS A 183 16.70 12.70 -18.08
CA LYS A 183 16.41 13.48 -19.29
C LYS A 183 14.94 13.92 -19.39
N ALA A 184 14.02 13.08 -18.94
CA ALA A 184 12.59 13.33 -19.07
C ALA A 184 12.04 14.32 -18.02
N ILE A 185 12.58 14.29 -16.79
CA ILE A 185 12.09 15.13 -15.69
C ILE A 185 12.58 16.58 -15.78
N GLY A 186 13.69 16.82 -16.48
CA GLY A 186 14.26 18.15 -16.70
C GLY A 186 14.94 18.73 -15.46
N LEU A 187 14.86 20.06 -15.30
CA LEU A 187 15.55 20.82 -14.28
C LEU A 187 14.56 21.44 -13.26
N GLY A 188 15.02 21.71 -12.06
CA GLY A 188 14.27 22.38 -11.03
C GLY A 188 14.36 21.65 -9.67
N LYS A 189 13.99 22.35 -8.60
CA LYS A 189 14.12 21.82 -7.23
C LYS A 189 13.44 20.47 -7.05
N ASN A 190 12.19 20.34 -7.47
CA ASN A 190 11.45 19.08 -7.36
C ASN A 190 12.06 17.97 -8.22
N ALA A 191 12.58 18.32 -9.42
CA ALA A 191 13.25 17.37 -10.27
C ALA A 191 14.52 16.80 -9.59
N GLU A 192 15.33 17.66 -8.98
CA GLU A 192 16.55 17.23 -8.27
C GLU A 192 16.21 16.38 -7.02
N GLU A 193 15.15 16.73 -6.28
CA GLU A 193 14.68 15.92 -5.15
C GLU A 193 14.24 14.53 -5.61
N LEU A 194 13.50 14.41 -6.71
CA LEU A 194 13.05 13.13 -7.27
C LEU A 194 14.21 12.30 -7.85
N LYS A 195 15.18 12.94 -8.48
CA LYS A 195 16.41 12.29 -8.94
C LYS A 195 17.22 11.73 -7.77
N ALA A 196 17.36 12.52 -6.70
CA ALA A 196 18.03 12.06 -5.48
C ALA A 196 17.30 10.86 -4.86
N LEU A 197 15.97 10.94 -4.77
CA LEU A 197 15.15 9.84 -4.26
C LEU A 197 15.34 8.56 -5.07
N PHE A 198 15.35 8.64 -6.42
CA PHE A 198 15.57 7.47 -7.27
C PHE A 198 16.95 6.85 -7.01
N ARG A 199 18.02 7.68 -7.01
CA ARG A 199 19.38 7.21 -6.73
C ARG A 199 19.49 6.54 -5.37
N ASP A 200 18.91 7.18 -4.35
CA ASP A 200 18.99 6.69 -2.97
C ASP A 200 18.21 5.39 -2.76
N SER A 201 17.11 5.20 -3.50
CA SER A 201 16.27 4.00 -3.37
C SER A 201 16.77 2.81 -4.17
N TYR A 202 17.38 3.05 -5.34
CA TYR A 202 17.69 1.97 -6.29
C TYR A 202 19.18 1.82 -6.61
N LEU A 203 19.92 2.93 -6.82
CA LEU A 203 21.29 2.84 -7.35
C LEU A 203 22.34 2.66 -6.24
N LYS A 204 21.95 2.77 -4.98
CA LYS A 204 22.81 2.50 -3.81
C LYS A 204 22.63 1.09 -3.24
N HIS A 205 21.72 0.31 -3.79
CA HIS A 205 21.39 -1.03 -3.33
C HIS A 205 21.47 -2.01 -4.49
N HIS A 206 21.70 -3.28 -4.20
CA HIS A 206 21.78 -4.33 -5.22
C HIS A 206 20.49 -5.12 -5.37
N ASN A 207 19.57 -4.96 -4.43
CA ASN A 207 18.19 -5.48 -4.46
C ASN A 207 17.31 -4.72 -3.45
#